data_41257cdee5c718059cee8d325331d4e1
#
_entry.id   41257cdee5c718059cee8d325331d4e1
#
_cell.length_a   1.000
_cell.length_b   1.000
_cell.length_c   1.000
_cell.angle_alpha   90.00
_cell.angle_beta   90.00
_cell.angle_gamma   90.00
#
_symmetry.space_group_name_H-M   'P 1'
#
loop_
_entity.id
_entity.type
_entity.pdbx_description
1 polymer ?
#
loop_
_entity_poly.entity_id
_entity_poly.type
_entity_poly.pdbx_seq_one_letter_code
_entity_poly.pdbx_strand_id
1 'polypeptide(L)'
;MGEISRRAMLSGTGKLAVAAGAATQLGWARARPRRPRPDWDALARQLHGRLLRPGENGYLVASVPYNKRYAAIRPGGVAMCADDADVRAALRWARHYGVPFAARSGAHSYGGYSASRGLLISLARMNSVRVDRRSMTITVGAGARIREFYAALAGTGVAAPTGRCPSVGLTGLLLGGGFGFTSRHQGLTCDSLLETQVVTASGTVLRVSPRSHPDLFWACQGGGGGNFGVNTRFTLRATRVGDVSVYRLEWPWRAAGAALDATQALMDGAPDTLSCRVGFDVSGGGPATGGTPKRGVSAIGLYFGPSHELAELLAPVLAAAWPSVQVIEDRTYLAAMAALAGNVPFDRFASKSRFLDGPLPGAGIDTAVRWIERWPGSSNPGGAGITLFAWGGAINQVAPDATAFVHRGAAFLMDSETTWTARDSPPVVSANLDWLSGLYHALAPFGTLQAYQNFIDPALRDWKTAYYGANLPRLTAVKRRYDPDDAFRFAQSVPERLPRRSAA
;
A
#
# COMPACT_ATOMS: atom_id res chain seq x y z
N MET A 1 -11.09 21.63 -65.15
CA MET A 1 -10.34 22.68 -65.85
C MET A 1 -9.31 23.13 -64.91
N GLY A 2 -8.13 22.83 -65.02
CA GLY A 2 -7.01 22.65 -65.87
C GLY A 2 -5.81 23.01 -65.05
N GLU A 3 -4.96 22.07 -64.84
CA GLU A 3 -3.73 21.69 -65.55
C GLU A 3 -2.56 22.66 -65.38
N ILE A 4 -1.45 22.11 -64.77
CA ILE A 4 -0.12 21.90 -65.42
C ILE A 4 0.73 23.19 -65.50
N SER A 5 2.02 23.22 -65.09
CA SER A 5 3.19 22.51 -65.60
C SER A 5 4.48 23.09 -65.00
N ARG A 6 5.40 22.34 -64.52
CA ARG A 6 6.76 21.93 -64.93
C ARG A 6 7.69 22.99 -65.57
N ARG A 7 8.98 22.85 -65.11
CA ARG A 7 10.29 23.10 -65.80
C ARG A 7 10.90 24.49 -65.62
N ALA A 8 12.16 24.67 -65.59
CA ALA A 8 13.41 23.89 -65.50
C ALA A 8 14.57 24.83 -65.64
N MET A 9 15.68 24.45 -65.11
CA MET A 9 17.03 24.45 -65.66
C MET A 9 17.94 25.69 -65.65
N LEU A 10 19.15 25.39 -65.12
CA LEU A 10 20.52 25.73 -65.58
C LEU A 10 21.01 27.15 -65.28
N SER A 11 22.20 27.44 -64.89
CA SER A 11 23.51 26.82 -64.89
C SER A 11 24.51 27.84 -64.30
N GLY A 12 25.66 27.40 -63.82
CA GLY A 12 26.79 28.33 -63.75
C GLY A 12 27.80 28.04 -62.62
N THR A 13 28.67 27.18 -62.90
CA THR A 13 30.10 27.04 -62.61
C THR A 13 30.77 28.04 -61.69
N GLY A 14 31.52 27.52 -60.70
CA GLY A 14 32.55 28.22 -59.98
C GLY A 14 33.29 27.32 -58.98
N LYS A 15 34.35 26.64 -59.43
CA LYS A 15 35.28 25.85 -58.59
C LYS A 15 36.11 26.77 -57.71
N LEU A 16 36.24 26.46 -56.44
CA LEU A 16 37.52 26.62 -55.71
C LEU A 16 37.50 25.64 -54.50
N ALA A 17 38.46 24.74 -54.51
CA ALA A 17 38.74 23.77 -53.51
C ALA A 17 39.48 24.41 -52.33
N VAL A 18 39.02 24.19 -51.10
CA VAL A 18 39.90 24.23 -49.90
C VAL A 18 39.59 22.96 -49.09
N ALA A 19 40.55 22.05 -49.17
CA ALA A 19 40.63 20.90 -48.28
C ALA A 19 41.03 21.35 -46.88
N ALA A 20 40.16 21.11 -45.87
CA ALA A 20 40.53 21.16 -44.49
C ALA A 20 39.80 20.01 -43.73
N GLY A 21 40.63 19.16 -43.13
CA GLY A 21 40.34 17.88 -42.55
C GLY A 21 39.11 17.81 -41.62
N ALA A 22 38.17 17.00 -41.98
CA ALA A 22 37.18 16.47 -41.10
C ALA A 22 37.82 15.29 -40.30
N ALA A 23 38.39 15.62 -39.13
CA ALA A 23 38.71 14.60 -38.15
C ALA A 23 37.37 14.00 -37.67
N THR A 24 37.02 12.83 -38.23
CA THR A 24 35.95 11.99 -37.74
C THR A 24 36.27 11.56 -36.31
N GLN A 25 35.68 12.26 -35.35
CA GLN A 25 35.56 11.73 -33.99
C GLN A 25 34.59 10.54 -34.03
N LEU A 26 35.14 9.38 -34.34
CA LEU A 26 34.54 8.11 -34.00
C LEU A 26 34.47 8.01 -32.49
N GLY A 27 33.40 8.55 -31.91
CA GLY A 27 33.05 8.33 -30.54
C GLY A 27 32.90 6.82 -30.33
N TRP A 28 33.91 6.21 -29.74
CA TRP A 28 33.86 4.83 -29.26
C TRP A 28 32.73 4.77 -28.24
N ALA A 29 31.52 4.42 -28.69
CA ALA A 29 30.48 3.95 -27.81
C ALA A 29 31.06 2.72 -27.10
N ARG A 30 31.56 2.93 -25.87
CA ARG A 30 32.03 1.85 -25.03
C ARG A 30 30.89 0.86 -24.93
N ALA A 31 31.01 -0.27 -25.67
CA ALA A 31 30.10 -1.38 -25.55
C ALA A 31 30.02 -1.74 -24.07
N ARG A 32 28.81 -1.59 -23.48
CA ARG A 32 28.59 -2.01 -22.09
C ARG A 32 28.99 -3.49 -22.02
N PRO A 33 29.89 -3.87 -21.10
CA PRO A 33 30.31 -5.26 -21.00
C PRO A 33 29.07 -6.15 -20.89
N ARG A 34 28.98 -7.19 -21.71
CA ARG A 34 27.91 -8.18 -21.64
C ARG A 34 27.94 -8.78 -20.24
N ARG A 35 26.85 -8.55 -19.48
CA ARG A 35 26.71 -9.17 -18.16
C ARG A 35 26.72 -10.68 -18.32
N PRO A 36 27.36 -11.43 -17.41
CA PRO A 36 27.39 -12.89 -17.46
C PRO A 36 25.95 -13.41 -17.31
N ARG A 37 25.72 -14.64 -17.83
CA ARG A 37 24.43 -15.30 -17.64
C ARG A 37 24.23 -15.60 -16.14
N PRO A 38 23.01 -15.37 -15.59
CA PRO A 38 22.72 -15.62 -14.19
C PRO A 38 22.97 -17.09 -13.81
N ASP A 39 23.88 -17.32 -12.88
CA ASP A 39 24.13 -18.64 -12.28
C ASP A 39 23.23 -18.81 -11.05
N TRP A 40 22.06 -19.42 -11.28
CA TRP A 40 21.08 -19.67 -10.23
C TRP A 40 21.54 -20.71 -9.21
N ASP A 41 22.36 -21.67 -9.62
CA ASP A 41 22.88 -22.71 -8.73
C ASP A 41 23.93 -22.13 -7.77
N ALA A 42 24.71 -21.14 -8.24
CA ALA A 42 25.59 -20.38 -7.36
C ALA A 42 24.80 -19.61 -6.29
N LEU A 43 23.63 -19.04 -6.63
CA LEU A 43 22.76 -18.43 -5.63
C LEU A 43 22.22 -19.49 -4.66
N ALA A 44 21.71 -20.62 -5.16
CA ALA A 44 21.15 -21.68 -4.33
C ALA A 44 22.15 -22.19 -3.28
N ARG A 45 23.43 -22.34 -3.65
CA ARG A 45 24.50 -22.77 -2.72
C ARG A 45 24.84 -21.76 -1.64
N GLN A 46 24.54 -20.48 -1.84
CA GLN A 46 24.82 -19.40 -0.88
C GLN A 46 23.72 -19.18 0.15
N LEU A 47 22.52 -19.74 -0.08
CA LEU A 47 21.37 -19.54 0.79
C LEU A 47 21.31 -20.60 1.90
N HIS A 48 21.15 -20.18 3.14
CA HIS A 48 20.73 -21.03 4.26
C HIS A 48 19.26 -21.46 4.07
N GLY A 49 18.48 -20.61 3.45
CA GLY A 49 17.12 -20.89 3.05
C GLY A 49 17.05 -21.75 1.80
N ARG A 50 16.17 -21.38 0.89
CA ARG A 50 15.90 -22.17 -0.31
C ARG A 50 15.66 -21.28 -1.51
N LEU A 51 16.23 -21.64 -2.67
CA LEU A 51 15.87 -21.06 -3.96
C LEU A 51 14.78 -21.94 -4.60
N LEU A 52 13.64 -21.34 -4.93
CA LEU A 52 12.57 -22.01 -5.67
C LEU A 52 12.58 -21.52 -7.12
N ARG A 53 12.60 -22.45 -8.08
CA ARG A 53 12.59 -22.16 -9.51
C ARG A 53 11.27 -22.59 -10.17
N PRO A 54 10.93 -22.06 -11.35
CA PRO A 54 9.78 -22.52 -12.11
C PRO A 54 9.78 -24.04 -12.29
N GLY A 55 8.64 -24.68 -11.99
CA GLY A 55 8.48 -26.13 -12.02
C GLY A 55 8.72 -26.84 -10.69
N GLU A 56 9.35 -26.19 -9.70
CA GLU A 56 9.57 -26.80 -8.39
C GLU A 56 8.35 -26.69 -7.46
N ASN A 57 8.24 -27.66 -6.55
CA ASN A 57 7.21 -27.65 -5.52
C ASN A 57 7.29 -26.39 -4.64
N GLY A 58 6.16 -25.71 -4.48
CA GLY A 58 6.05 -24.48 -3.70
C GLY A 58 6.36 -23.20 -4.49
N TYR A 59 6.95 -23.28 -5.70
CA TYR A 59 7.23 -22.10 -6.50
C TYR A 59 5.99 -21.27 -6.81
N LEU A 60 4.90 -21.90 -7.24
CA LEU A 60 3.65 -21.18 -7.56
C LEU A 60 3.11 -20.42 -6.35
N VAL A 61 3.07 -21.07 -5.19
CA VAL A 61 2.60 -20.46 -3.94
C VAL A 61 3.46 -19.27 -3.53
N ALA A 62 4.79 -19.42 -3.62
CA ALA A 62 5.74 -18.36 -3.26
C ALA A 62 5.77 -17.20 -4.26
N SER A 63 5.45 -17.45 -5.55
CA SER A 63 5.55 -16.47 -6.62
C SER A 63 4.29 -15.60 -6.81
N VAL A 64 3.09 -16.12 -6.48
CA VAL A 64 1.83 -15.42 -6.73
C VAL A 64 1.64 -14.27 -5.72
N PRO A 65 1.35 -13.02 -6.16
CA PRO A 65 0.98 -11.94 -5.28
C PRO A 65 -0.49 -12.09 -4.81
N TYR A 66 -0.83 -11.40 -3.72
CA TYR A 66 -2.21 -11.34 -3.20
C TYR A 66 -3.17 -10.77 -4.24
N ASN A 67 -2.84 -9.62 -4.84
CA ASN A 67 -3.59 -9.07 -5.97
C ASN A 67 -3.24 -9.85 -7.24
N LYS A 68 -4.07 -10.80 -7.62
CA LYS A 68 -3.86 -11.66 -8.78
C LYS A 68 -3.96 -10.93 -10.13
N ARG A 69 -4.32 -9.65 -10.15
CA ARG A 69 -4.14 -8.78 -11.32
C ARG A 69 -2.71 -8.84 -11.84
N TYR A 70 -1.74 -9.02 -10.94
CA TYR A 70 -0.30 -9.09 -11.25
C TYR A 70 0.26 -10.51 -11.28
N ALA A 71 -0.60 -11.53 -11.24
CA ALA A 71 -0.17 -12.92 -11.19
C ALA A 71 0.62 -13.39 -12.42
N ALA A 72 0.54 -12.67 -13.54
CA ALA A 72 1.34 -12.93 -14.74
C ALA A 72 2.82 -12.50 -14.61
N ILE A 73 3.17 -11.74 -13.56
CA ILE A 73 4.56 -11.40 -13.25
C ILE A 73 5.17 -12.59 -12.52
N ARG A 74 5.88 -13.46 -13.25
CA ARG A 74 6.51 -14.65 -12.72
C ARG A 74 8.02 -14.43 -12.56
N PRO A 75 8.59 -14.66 -11.35
CA PRO A 75 10.03 -14.56 -11.14
C PRO A 75 10.80 -15.70 -11.81
N GLY A 76 12.05 -15.45 -12.25
CA GLY A 76 12.97 -16.50 -12.63
C GLY A 76 13.42 -17.39 -11.46
N GLY A 77 13.29 -16.87 -10.23
CA GLY A 77 13.52 -17.60 -8.99
C GLY A 77 13.01 -16.85 -7.77
N VAL A 78 12.69 -17.57 -6.70
CA VAL A 78 12.28 -17.06 -5.40
C VAL A 78 13.29 -17.50 -4.36
N ALA A 79 14.10 -16.57 -3.84
CA ALA A 79 14.98 -16.79 -2.70
C ALA A 79 14.15 -16.73 -1.41
N MET A 80 13.87 -17.87 -0.81
CA MET A 80 13.16 -18.03 0.48
C MET A 80 14.14 -17.78 1.62
N CYS A 81 14.47 -16.53 1.88
CA CYS A 81 15.49 -16.12 2.83
C CYS A 81 15.14 -16.53 4.27
N ALA A 82 16.09 -17.16 4.96
CA ALA A 82 15.99 -17.56 6.35
C ALA A 82 16.52 -16.47 7.30
N ASP A 83 17.48 -15.67 6.85
CA ASP A 83 18.18 -14.65 7.63
C ASP A 83 18.75 -13.51 6.76
N ASP A 84 19.50 -12.61 7.40
CA ASP A 84 20.13 -11.46 6.73
C ASP A 84 21.22 -11.87 5.75
N ALA A 85 21.92 -12.98 6.01
CA ALA A 85 22.98 -13.47 5.11
C ALA A 85 22.39 -13.87 3.76
N ASP A 86 21.23 -14.51 3.76
CA ASP A 86 20.48 -14.85 2.55
C ASP A 86 20.04 -13.61 1.77
N VAL A 87 19.51 -12.60 2.47
CA VAL A 87 19.10 -11.33 1.83
C VAL A 87 20.31 -10.66 1.19
N ARG A 88 21.45 -10.63 1.87
CA ARG A 88 22.72 -10.10 1.34
C ARG A 88 23.19 -10.87 0.11
N ALA A 89 23.18 -12.21 0.18
CA ALA A 89 23.58 -13.08 -0.94
C ALA A 89 22.69 -12.83 -2.15
N ALA A 90 21.35 -12.78 -1.95
CA ALA A 90 20.37 -12.53 -3.00
C ALA A 90 20.55 -11.15 -3.66
N LEU A 91 20.78 -10.09 -2.87
CA LEU A 91 21.01 -8.74 -3.38
C LEU A 91 22.33 -8.64 -4.16
N ARG A 92 23.43 -9.19 -3.62
CA ARG A 92 24.73 -9.20 -4.30
C ARG A 92 24.65 -9.94 -5.63
N TRP A 93 24.03 -11.13 -5.62
CA TRP A 93 23.83 -11.94 -6.80
C TRP A 93 22.99 -11.20 -7.85
N ALA A 94 21.86 -10.65 -7.47
CA ALA A 94 20.99 -9.90 -8.39
C ALA A 94 21.72 -8.72 -9.03
N ARG A 95 22.48 -7.96 -8.24
CA ARG A 95 23.26 -6.81 -8.74
C ARG A 95 24.41 -7.25 -9.65
N HIS A 96 25.14 -8.31 -9.29
CA HIS A 96 26.25 -8.84 -10.09
C HIS A 96 25.77 -9.23 -11.50
N TYR A 97 24.68 -9.98 -11.59
CA TYR A 97 24.13 -10.43 -12.87
C TYR A 97 23.21 -9.39 -13.53
N GLY A 98 22.87 -8.31 -12.85
CA GLY A 98 21.90 -7.30 -13.34
C GLY A 98 20.48 -7.85 -13.44
N VAL A 99 20.14 -8.81 -12.61
CA VAL A 99 18.81 -9.39 -12.54
C VAL A 99 17.89 -8.42 -11.76
N PRO A 100 16.75 -7.99 -12.32
CA PRO A 100 15.79 -7.20 -11.57
C PRO A 100 15.25 -8.00 -10.39
N PHE A 101 15.02 -7.32 -9.26
CA PHE A 101 14.54 -7.98 -8.06
C PHE A 101 13.43 -7.18 -7.36
N ALA A 102 12.70 -7.86 -6.47
CA ALA A 102 11.77 -7.23 -5.53
C ALA A 102 11.85 -7.96 -4.18
N ALA A 103 11.79 -7.21 -3.08
CA ALA A 103 11.61 -7.77 -1.75
C ALA A 103 10.12 -8.03 -1.47
N ARG A 104 9.82 -9.13 -0.76
CA ARG A 104 8.44 -9.53 -0.45
C ARG A 104 8.32 -10.02 0.98
N SER A 105 7.41 -9.39 1.75
CA SER A 105 6.88 -9.88 3.02
C SER A 105 5.55 -10.62 2.78
N GLY A 106 4.40 -9.97 3.02
CA GLY A 106 3.05 -10.54 2.89
C GLY A 106 2.45 -10.58 1.47
N ALA A 107 3.14 -10.07 0.45
CA ALA A 107 2.70 -10.05 -0.95
C ALA A 107 1.46 -9.14 -1.24
N HIS A 108 1.09 -8.22 -0.37
CA HIS A 108 -0.12 -7.41 -0.44
C HIS A 108 0.03 -6.08 -1.21
N SER A 109 1.12 -5.84 -1.94
CA SER A 109 1.25 -4.60 -2.74
C SER A 109 0.08 -4.46 -3.73
N TYR A 110 -0.70 -3.40 -3.60
CA TYR A 110 -1.85 -3.11 -4.46
C TYR A 110 -1.44 -2.85 -5.91
N GLY A 111 -0.27 -2.21 -6.11
CA GLY A 111 0.32 -1.96 -7.43
C GLY A 111 1.19 -3.11 -7.98
N GLY A 112 1.30 -4.25 -7.27
CA GLY A 112 2.10 -5.39 -7.71
C GLY A 112 3.61 -5.21 -7.56
N TYR A 113 4.08 -4.17 -6.88
CA TYR A 113 5.51 -3.84 -6.77
C TYR A 113 6.32 -4.78 -5.86
N SER A 114 5.68 -5.72 -5.18
CA SER A 114 6.34 -6.86 -4.51
C SER A 114 6.49 -8.07 -5.44
N ALA A 115 6.40 -7.91 -6.75
CA ALA A 115 6.64 -8.94 -7.77
C ALA A 115 7.78 -8.51 -8.70
N SER A 116 8.52 -9.47 -9.24
CA SER A 116 9.62 -9.27 -10.18
C SER A 116 9.61 -10.36 -11.22
N ARG A 117 10.07 -10.06 -12.45
CA ARG A 117 10.34 -11.09 -13.48
C ARG A 117 11.73 -11.74 -13.31
N GLY A 118 12.60 -11.14 -12.50
CA GLY A 118 13.92 -11.66 -12.17
C GLY A 118 13.91 -12.45 -10.87
N LEU A 119 14.50 -11.90 -9.81
CA LEU A 119 14.59 -12.53 -8.49
C LEU A 119 13.51 -11.96 -7.55
N LEU A 120 12.81 -12.83 -6.84
CA LEU A 120 11.98 -12.47 -5.72
C LEU A 120 12.70 -12.81 -4.42
N ILE A 121 13.00 -11.80 -3.59
CA ILE A 121 13.61 -11.95 -2.27
C ILE A 121 12.48 -12.08 -1.26
N SER A 122 12.13 -13.30 -0.90
CA SER A 122 11.02 -13.59 0.01
C SER A 122 11.49 -13.67 1.46
N LEU A 123 10.89 -12.85 2.31
CA LEU A 123 11.15 -12.81 3.75
C LEU A 123 10.24 -13.74 4.55
N ALA A 124 9.39 -14.51 3.89
CA ALA A 124 8.31 -15.29 4.52
C ALA A 124 8.79 -16.25 5.63
N ARG A 125 10.06 -16.68 5.61
CA ARG A 125 10.65 -17.52 6.65
C ARG A 125 11.16 -16.74 7.87
N MET A 126 11.29 -15.43 7.77
CA MET A 126 11.74 -14.54 8.84
C MET A 126 10.52 -14.02 9.62
N ASN A 127 9.65 -14.90 10.08
CA ASN A 127 8.32 -14.57 10.61
C ASN A 127 8.20 -14.66 12.13
N SER A 128 9.30 -14.71 12.85
CA SER A 128 9.29 -14.76 14.31
C SER A 128 8.71 -13.48 14.91
N VAL A 129 7.92 -13.64 15.99
CA VAL A 129 7.43 -12.53 16.81
C VAL A 129 7.73 -12.84 18.27
N ARG A 130 8.37 -11.91 18.98
CA ARG A 130 8.74 -12.06 20.38
C ARG A 130 8.29 -10.84 21.18
N VAL A 131 7.57 -11.09 22.26
CA VAL A 131 7.07 -10.06 23.18
C VAL A 131 7.96 -10.03 24.42
N ASP A 132 8.50 -8.87 24.75
CA ASP A 132 9.15 -8.62 26.02
C ASP A 132 8.30 -7.64 26.84
N ARG A 133 7.62 -8.19 27.88
CA ARG A 133 6.74 -7.43 28.76
C ARG A 133 7.52 -6.54 29.75
N ARG A 134 8.80 -6.84 29.99
CA ARG A 134 9.64 -6.02 30.90
C ARG A 134 10.07 -4.73 30.23
N SER A 135 10.57 -4.83 29.02
CA SER A 135 10.96 -3.66 28.21
C SER A 135 9.79 -3.02 27.46
N MET A 136 8.59 -3.60 27.52
CA MET A 136 7.41 -3.18 26.73
C MET A 136 7.75 -3.07 25.24
N THR A 137 8.34 -4.13 24.68
CA THR A 137 8.72 -4.17 23.26
C THR A 137 8.25 -5.46 22.59
N ILE A 138 8.02 -5.36 21.28
CA ILE A 138 7.69 -6.49 20.42
C ILE A 138 8.71 -6.51 19.29
N THR A 139 9.51 -7.58 19.21
CA THR A 139 10.46 -7.79 18.12
C THR A 139 9.81 -8.67 17.05
N VAL A 140 9.80 -8.20 15.79
CA VAL A 140 9.11 -8.82 14.69
C VAL A 140 10.06 -9.03 13.52
N GLY A 141 10.15 -10.26 13.01
CA GLY A 141 10.82 -10.57 11.77
C GLY A 141 10.02 -10.08 10.55
N ALA A 142 10.71 -9.65 9.53
CA ALA A 142 10.10 -8.96 8.39
C ALA A 142 9.13 -9.81 7.54
N GLY A 143 9.14 -11.12 7.69
CA GLY A 143 8.18 -12.04 7.05
C GLY A 143 6.87 -12.21 7.81
N ALA A 144 6.76 -11.72 9.05
CA ALA A 144 5.58 -11.87 9.87
C ALA A 144 4.36 -11.18 9.23
N ARG A 145 3.23 -11.86 9.26
CA ARG A 145 1.93 -11.33 8.89
C ARG A 145 1.15 -10.95 10.14
N ILE A 146 0.08 -10.21 9.97
CA ILE A 146 -0.79 -9.77 11.07
C ILE A 146 -1.30 -10.95 11.91
N ARG A 147 -1.59 -12.08 11.30
CA ARG A 147 -2.03 -13.29 12.04
C ARG A 147 -0.94 -13.85 12.97
N GLU A 148 0.33 -13.92 12.53
CA GLU A 148 1.44 -14.36 13.36
C GLU A 148 1.72 -13.35 14.48
N PHE A 149 1.56 -12.05 14.17
CA PHE A 149 1.68 -10.99 15.15
C PHE A 149 0.63 -11.13 16.26
N TYR A 150 -0.66 -11.19 15.94
CA TYR A 150 -1.72 -11.36 16.93
C TYR A 150 -1.63 -12.69 17.70
N ALA A 151 -1.23 -13.78 17.01
CA ALA A 151 -1.03 -15.06 17.69
C ALA A 151 0.04 -14.98 18.79
N ALA A 152 1.14 -14.26 18.55
CA ALA A 152 2.20 -14.07 19.55
C ALA A 152 1.81 -13.14 20.70
N LEU A 153 0.78 -12.31 20.54
CA LEU A 153 0.26 -11.45 21.60
C LEU A 153 -0.69 -12.17 22.58
N ALA A 154 -1.13 -13.39 22.25
CA ALA A 154 -2.09 -14.13 23.07
C ALA A 154 -1.58 -14.31 24.50
N GLY A 155 -2.41 -13.93 25.48
CA GLY A 155 -2.10 -14.02 26.92
C GLY A 155 -1.04 -13.04 27.43
N THR A 156 -0.52 -12.13 26.59
CA THR A 156 0.55 -11.20 27.00
C THR A 156 0.03 -9.91 27.67
N GLY A 157 -1.21 -9.50 27.40
CA GLY A 157 -1.80 -8.25 27.91
C GLY A 157 -1.19 -6.99 27.29
N VAL A 158 -0.44 -7.12 26.19
CA VAL A 158 0.14 -5.99 25.45
C VAL A 158 -0.12 -6.11 23.96
N ALA A 159 -0.10 -4.96 23.26
CA ALA A 159 -0.24 -4.89 21.80
C ALA A 159 0.57 -3.73 21.25
N ALA A 160 0.61 -3.61 19.92
CA ALA A 160 1.00 -2.41 19.21
C ALA A 160 0.01 -2.18 18.04
N PRO A 161 -0.20 -0.93 17.61
CA PRO A 161 -1.14 -0.64 16.52
C PRO A 161 -0.72 -1.35 15.24
N THR A 162 -1.69 -1.98 14.57
CA THR A 162 -1.47 -2.66 13.30
C THR A 162 -2.77 -2.76 12.49
N GLY A 163 -2.67 -3.25 11.24
CA GLY A 163 -3.82 -3.46 10.37
C GLY A 163 -4.73 -4.61 10.80
N ARG A 164 -5.87 -4.74 10.12
CA ARG A 164 -6.92 -5.72 10.43
C ARG A 164 -6.87 -7.01 9.60
N CYS A 165 -6.21 -7.02 8.44
CA CYS A 165 -6.24 -8.17 7.54
C CYS A 165 -5.17 -9.22 7.92
N PRO A 166 -5.53 -10.44 8.32
CA PRO A 166 -4.59 -11.43 8.87
C PRO A 166 -3.45 -11.83 7.93
N SER A 167 -3.67 -11.77 6.61
CA SER A 167 -2.69 -12.16 5.59
C SER A 167 -1.71 -11.04 5.20
N VAL A 168 -1.93 -9.80 5.62
CA VAL A 168 -1.05 -8.67 5.33
C VAL A 168 0.28 -8.83 6.05
N GLY A 169 1.40 -8.59 5.34
CA GLY A 169 2.74 -8.55 5.94
C GLY A 169 2.96 -7.26 6.72
N LEU A 170 3.35 -7.39 7.98
CA LEU A 170 3.57 -6.25 8.87
C LEU A 170 4.61 -5.27 8.31
N THR A 171 5.64 -5.76 7.63
CA THR A 171 6.71 -4.94 7.05
C THR A 171 6.20 -3.90 6.07
N GLY A 172 5.46 -4.34 5.04
CA GLY A 172 4.93 -3.41 4.05
C GLY A 172 3.94 -2.43 4.66
N LEU A 173 3.10 -2.90 5.58
CA LEU A 173 2.16 -2.09 6.32
C LEU A 173 2.88 -0.97 7.08
N LEU A 174 3.85 -1.31 7.95
CA LEU A 174 4.61 -0.38 8.78
C LEU A 174 5.38 0.64 7.95
N LEU A 175 6.11 0.16 6.94
CA LEU A 175 6.96 1.04 6.13
C LEU A 175 6.18 2.13 5.36
N GLY A 176 4.89 1.92 5.10
CA GLY A 176 4.01 2.93 4.51
C GLY A 176 3.07 3.62 5.51
N GLY A 177 3.36 3.53 6.81
CA GLY A 177 2.54 4.09 7.89
C GLY A 177 1.86 2.98 8.70
N GLY A 178 0.85 2.35 8.14
CA GLY A 178 0.10 1.26 8.75
C GLY A 178 -0.97 1.75 9.72
N PHE A 179 -2.23 1.45 9.43
CA PHE A 179 -3.35 1.82 10.29
C PHE A 179 -4.32 0.64 10.51
N GLY A 180 -5.12 0.75 11.55
CA GLY A 180 -6.20 -0.14 11.90
C GLY A 180 -7.14 0.47 12.93
N PHE A 181 -8.01 -0.33 13.52
CA PHE A 181 -9.03 0.15 14.46
C PHE A 181 -8.49 0.74 15.76
N THR A 182 -7.21 0.56 16.06
CA THR A 182 -6.59 1.13 17.27
C THR A 182 -5.82 2.42 16.99
N SER A 183 -5.74 2.86 15.74
CA SER A 183 -4.81 3.91 15.34
C SER A 183 -5.21 5.30 15.83
N ARG A 184 -6.49 5.60 15.98
CA ARG A 184 -6.93 6.87 16.59
C ARG A 184 -6.45 7.00 18.03
N HIS A 185 -6.37 5.88 18.76
CA HIS A 185 -5.93 5.85 20.15
C HIS A 185 -4.41 5.65 20.30
N GLN A 186 -3.78 4.84 19.43
CA GLN A 186 -2.39 4.39 19.62
C GLN A 186 -1.41 4.93 18.56
N GLY A 187 -1.86 5.70 17.57
CA GLY A 187 -1.06 6.13 16.42
C GLY A 187 -0.99 5.07 15.32
N LEU A 188 -0.22 5.37 14.29
CA LEU A 188 0.06 4.44 13.20
C LEU A 188 1.05 3.35 13.64
N THR A 189 1.11 2.26 12.89
CA THR A 189 2.10 1.18 13.15
C THR A 189 3.53 1.73 13.13
N CYS A 190 3.86 2.63 12.21
CA CYS A 190 5.18 3.25 12.13
C CYS A 190 5.53 4.15 13.32
N ASP A 191 4.54 4.69 14.05
CA ASP A 191 4.76 5.53 15.23
C ASP A 191 5.21 4.70 16.44
N SER A 192 4.94 3.40 16.42
CA SER A 192 5.43 2.47 17.43
C SER A 192 6.87 1.97 17.18
N LEU A 193 7.47 2.28 16.02
CA LEU A 193 8.81 1.81 15.66
C LEU A 193 9.87 2.40 16.58
N LEU A 194 10.70 1.54 17.17
CA LEU A 194 11.85 1.90 18.00
C LEU A 194 13.18 1.65 17.29
N GLU A 195 13.23 0.59 16.48
CA GLU A 195 14.42 0.15 15.78
C GLU A 195 14.05 -0.75 14.59
N THR A 196 14.84 -0.72 13.54
CA THR A 196 14.76 -1.71 12.44
C THR A 196 16.14 -2.11 11.98
N GLN A 197 16.25 -3.31 11.43
CA GLN A 197 17.46 -3.78 10.75
C GLN A 197 17.25 -3.71 9.25
N VAL A 198 18.20 -3.13 8.53
CA VAL A 198 18.10 -2.89 7.07
C VAL A 198 19.32 -3.46 6.37
N VAL A 199 19.10 -4.27 5.33
CA VAL A 199 20.14 -4.68 4.38
C VAL A 199 20.11 -3.70 3.21
N THR A 200 21.17 -2.92 3.05
CA THR A 200 21.30 -1.91 1.99
C THR A 200 21.61 -2.52 0.62
N ALA A 201 21.58 -1.72 -0.42
CA ALA A 201 21.94 -2.13 -1.79
C ALA A 201 23.39 -2.68 -1.89
N SER A 202 24.32 -2.22 -1.05
CA SER A 202 25.68 -2.74 -0.98
C SER A 202 25.79 -4.11 -0.27
N GLY A 203 24.71 -4.58 0.38
CA GLY A 203 24.70 -5.75 1.22
C GLY A 203 25.21 -5.49 2.65
N THR A 204 25.35 -4.22 3.05
CA THR A 204 25.66 -3.86 4.45
C THR A 204 24.40 -4.00 5.29
N VAL A 205 24.52 -4.64 6.47
CA VAL A 205 23.46 -4.74 7.47
C VAL A 205 23.58 -3.58 8.43
N LEU A 206 22.56 -2.74 8.51
CA LEU A 206 22.51 -1.58 9.40
C LEU A 206 21.46 -1.79 10.49
N ARG A 207 21.85 -1.45 11.71
CA ARG A 207 20.91 -1.27 12.83
C ARG A 207 20.48 0.21 12.81
N VAL A 208 19.19 0.44 12.61
CA VAL A 208 18.61 1.75 12.30
C VAL A 208 17.65 2.16 13.43
N SER A 209 17.94 3.29 14.08
CA SER A 209 17.16 3.82 15.20
C SER A 209 17.29 5.36 15.26
N PRO A 210 16.58 6.05 16.14
CA PRO A 210 16.75 7.51 16.32
C PRO A 210 18.20 7.96 16.63
N ARG A 211 19.02 7.04 17.19
CA ARG A 211 20.42 7.30 17.55
C ARG A 211 21.43 6.78 16.52
N SER A 212 20.99 5.91 15.64
CA SER A 212 21.85 5.28 14.61
C SER A 212 21.16 5.37 13.27
N HIS A 213 21.71 6.07 12.29
CA HIS A 213 21.11 6.34 10.98
C HIS A 213 19.74 7.03 11.08
N PRO A 214 19.62 8.18 11.80
CA PRO A 214 18.32 8.81 12.11
C PRO A 214 17.53 9.24 10.88
N ASP A 215 18.18 9.56 9.78
CA ASP A 215 17.56 9.89 8.51
C ASP A 215 16.90 8.66 7.85
N LEU A 216 17.56 7.50 7.88
CA LEU A 216 16.99 6.25 7.39
C LEU A 216 15.88 5.74 8.33
N PHE A 217 16.05 5.93 9.66
CA PHE A 217 15.01 5.62 10.63
C PHE A 217 13.73 6.39 10.34
N TRP A 218 13.85 7.70 10.16
CA TRP A 218 12.75 8.57 9.76
C TRP A 218 12.08 8.09 8.47
N ALA A 219 12.87 7.72 7.44
CA ALA A 219 12.36 7.24 6.17
C ALA A 219 11.64 5.88 6.30
N CYS A 220 12.03 5.01 7.24
CA CYS A 220 11.33 3.76 7.54
C CYS A 220 9.99 3.97 8.26
N GLN A 221 9.65 5.18 8.70
CA GLN A 221 8.40 5.52 9.33
C GLN A 221 7.42 6.17 8.34
N GLY A 222 7.04 5.46 7.28
CA GLY A 222 6.03 5.90 6.32
C GLY A 222 6.56 6.29 4.94
N GLY A 223 7.87 6.16 4.66
CA GLY A 223 8.45 6.44 3.35
C GLY A 223 8.19 5.37 2.29
N GLY A 224 7.46 4.31 2.65
CA GLY A 224 7.10 3.21 1.75
C GLY A 224 8.13 2.08 1.71
N GLY A 225 7.63 0.85 1.55
CA GLY A 225 8.48 -0.35 1.48
C GLY A 225 9.24 -0.45 0.16
N GLY A 226 10.47 -1.02 0.22
CA GLY A 226 11.27 -1.32 -0.97
C GLY A 226 11.95 -0.11 -1.62
N ASN A 227 12.14 1.00 -0.89
CA ASN A 227 12.77 2.21 -1.39
C ASN A 227 14.25 2.36 -1.01
N PHE A 228 14.63 1.96 0.20
CA PHE A 228 15.94 2.31 0.78
C PHE A 228 16.81 1.11 1.12
N GLY A 229 16.23 -0.09 1.08
CA GLY A 229 16.85 -1.35 1.47
C GLY A 229 15.81 -2.42 1.72
N VAL A 230 16.25 -3.56 2.22
CA VAL A 230 15.39 -4.66 2.68
C VAL A 230 15.40 -4.66 4.20
N ASN A 231 14.29 -4.28 4.83
CA ASN A 231 14.14 -4.41 6.27
C ASN A 231 13.95 -5.89 6.62
N THR A 232 14.66 -6.37 7.66
CA THR A 232 14.67 -7.78 8.05
C THR A 232 14.14 -8.02 9.45
N ARG A 233 14.13 -6.97 10.30
CA ARG A 233 13.62 -7.03 11.68
C ARG A 233 13.14 -5.65 12.12
N PHE A 234 12.11 -5.64 12.98
CA PHE A 234 11.58 -4.44 13.62
C PHE A 234 11.47 -4.66 15.13
N THR A 235 11.72 -3.62 15.91
CA THR A 235 11.37 -3.55 17.34
C THR A 235 10.34 -2.45 17.51
N LEU A 236 9.18 -2.81 18.04
CA LEU A 236 8.04 -1.92 18.24
C LEU A 236 7.84 -1.66 19.73
N ARG A 237 7.36 -0.47 20.06
CA ARG A 237 6.84 -0.16 21.40
C ARG A 237 5.53 -0.91 21.59
N ALA A 238 5.42 -1.61 22.71
CA ALA A 238 4.17 -2.23 23.13
C ALA A 238 3.43 -1.32 24.11
N THR A 239 2.10 -1.41 24.09
CA THR A 239 1.21 -0.77 25.05
C THR A 239 0.39 -1.83 25.78
N ARG A 240 -0.01 -1.57 27.01
CA ARG A 240 -0.94 -2.45 27.73
C ARG A 240 -2.32 -2.32 27.09
N VAL A 241 -3.02 -3.44 26.99
CA VAL A 241 -4.38 -3.50 26.49
C VAL A 241 -5.24 -4.33 27.45
N GLY A 242 -6.45 -3.85 27.69
CA GLY A 242 -7.51 -4.54 28.42
C GLY A 242 -8.63 -4.96 27.48
N ASP A 243 -9.79 -5.19 28.09
CA ASP A 243 -11.02 -5.43 27.34
C ASP A 243 -11.44 -4.12 26.62
N VAL A 244 -12.13 -4.29 25.52
CA VAL A 244 -12.63 -3.24 24.63
C VAL A 244 -14.05 -3.59 24.21
N SER A 245 -14.77 -2.64 23.68
CA SER A 245 -16.04 -2.96 23.02
C SER A 245 -15.95 -2.79 21.50
N VAL A 246 -16.75 -3.56 20.81
CA VAL A 246 -16.87 -3.52 19.35
C VAL A 246 -18.32 -3.28 18.95
N TYR A 247 -18.49 -2.68 17.79
CA TYR A 247 -19.80 -2.55 17.20
C TYR A 247 -19.81 -2.94 15.72
N ARG A 248 -20.99 -3.38 15.26
CA ARG A 248 -21.36 -3.59 13.87
C ARG A 248 -22.78 -3.15 13.66
N LEU A 249 -22.95 -2.19 12.75
CA LEU A 249 -24.24 -1.66 12.34
C LEU A 249 -24.37 -1.87 10.83
N GLU A 250 -25.53 -2.36 10.39
CA GLU A 250 -25.85 -2.48 8.96
C GLU A 250 -27.22 -1.88 8.70
N TRP A 251 -27.34 -1.19 7.58
CA TRP A 251 -28.60 -0.53 7.21
C TRP A 251 -29.07 -0.97 5.83
N PRO A 252 -30.40 -0.97 5.60
CA PRO A 252 -30.93 -1.13 4.26
C PRO A 252 -30.48 0.06 3.37
N TRP A 253 -30.30 -0.21 2.08
CA TRP A 253 -29.74 0.78 1.13
C TRP A 253 -30.47 2.13 1.13
N ARG A 254 -31.80 2.14 1.35
CA ARG A 254 -32.58 3.37 1.44
C ARG A 254 -32.12 4.33 2.56
N ALA A 255 -31.42 3.85 3.55
CA ALA A 255 -30.87 4.62 4.66
C ALA A 255 -29.40 5.01 4.47
N ALA A 256 -28.78 4.68 3.33
CA ALA A 256 -27.35 4.78 3.11
C ALA A 256 -26.81 6.19 3.34
N GLY A 257 -27.48 7.21 2.79
CA GLY A 257 -27.08 8.60 2.96
C GLY A 257 -27.13 9.05 4.42
N ALA A 258 -28.26 8.83 5.09
CA ALA A 258 -28.44 9.22 6.49
C ALA A 258 -27.49 8.47 7.45
N ALA A 259 -27.25 7.17 7.21
CA ALA A 259 -26.33 6.37 8.02
C ALA A 259 -24.88 6.86 7.88
N LEU A 260 -24.45 7.17 6.65
CA LEU A 260 -23.10 7.70 6.41
C LEU A 260 -22.93 9.09 7.03
N ASP A 261 -23.90 9.99 6.83
CA ASP A 261 -23.88 11.35 7.35
C ASP A 261 -23.79 11.36 8.89
N ALA A 262 -24.69 10.63 9.56
CA ALA A 262 -24.70 10.54 11.02
C ALA A 262 -23.41 9.90 11.58
N THR A 263 -22.88 8.89 10.90
CA THR A 263 -21.64 8.23 11.35
C THR A 263 -20.43 9.16 11.20
N GLN A 264 -20.36 9.93 10.12
CA GLN A 264 -19.30 10.93 9.94
C GLN A 264 -19.39 12.04 10.99
N ALA A 265 -20.61 12.56 11.23
CA ALA A 265 -20.86 13.58 12.23
C ALA A 265 -20.46 13.13 13.63
N LEU A 266 -20.76 11.87 13.99
CA LEU A 266 -20.27 11.29 15.24
C LEU A 266 -18.73 11.32 15.30
N MET A 267 -18.04 10.91 14.23
CA MET A 267 -16.58 10.77 14.24
C MET A 267 -15.83 12.11 14.23
N ASP A 268 -16.46 13.18 13.79
CA ASP A 268 -15.88 14.54 13.79
C ASP A 268 -15.64 15.06 15.22
N GLY A 269 -16.49 14.67 16.18
CA GLY A 269 -16.36 15.02 17.59
C GLY A 269 -16.01 13.87 18.54
N ALA A 270 -15.76 12.65 18.01
CA ALA A 270 -15.59 11.47 18.83
C ALA A 270 -14.28 11.46 19.60
N PRO A 271 -14.25 10.86 20.82
CA PRO A 271 -13.02 10.64 21.57
C PRO A 271 -12.04 9.78 20.76
N ASP A 272 -10.74 9.99 20.99
CA ASP A 272 -9.68 9.22 20.30
C ASP A 272 -9.77 7.71 20.54
N THR A 273 -10.44 7.31 21.62
CA THR A 273 -10.71 5.91 21.98
C THR A 273 -11.73 5.23 21.08
N LEU A 274 -12.55 5.98 20.31
CA LEU A 274 -13.52 5.44 19.36
C LEU A 274 -12.90 5.39 17.95
N SER A 275 -13.05 4.27 17.29
CA SER A 275 -12.68 4.09 15.87
C SER A 275 -13.90 3.70 15.03
N CYS A 276 -13.84 4.00 13.75
CA CYS A 276 -14.90 3.70 12.81
C CYS A 276 -14.34 3.38 11.41
N ARG A 277 -14.94 2.40 10.78
CA ARG A 277 -14.97 2.18 9.34
C ARG A 277 -16.44 2.21 8.92
N VAL A 278 -16.82 3.13 8.07
CA VAL A 278 -18.17 3.18 7.49
C VAL A 278 -18.07 3.17 5.97
N GLY A 279 -19.00 2.54 5.28
CA GLY A 279 -18.94 2.53 3.83
C GLY A 279 -20.13 1.87 3.15
N PHE A 280 -20.12 1.99 1.84
CA PHE A 280 -21.06 1.42 0.90
C PHE A 280 -20.42 0.24 0.20
N ASP A 281 -21.14 -0.87 0.13
CA ASP A 281 -20.73 -2.07 -0.58
C ASP A 281 -21.76 -2.42 -1.66
N VAL A 282 -21.30 -2.90 -2.81
CA VAL A 282 -22.13 -3.45 -3.86
C VAL A 282 -21.51 -4.74 -4.38
N SER A 283 -22.32 -5.78 -4.56
CA SER A 283 -21.84 -7.09 -5.02
C SER A 283 -22.90 -7.81 -5.84
N GLY A 284 -22.51 -8.93 -6.45
CA GLY A 284 -23.38 -9.73 -7.30
C GLY A 284 -23.40 -9.23 -8.75
N GLY A 285 -24.54 -9.38 -9.41
CA GLY A 285 -24.72 -9.00 -10.81
C GLY A 285 -24.72 -7.48 -11.05
N GLY A 286 -24.71 -7.09 -12.33
CA GLY A 286 -24.81 -5.71 -12.77
C GLY A 286 -24.94 -5.65 -14.29
N PRO A 287 -25.03 -4.44 -14.92
CA PRO A 287 -25.23 -4.28 -16.36
C PRO A 287 -24.25 -5.08 -17.23
N ALA A 288 -23.01 -5.22 -16.79
CA ALA A 288 -21.97 -5.93 -17.55
C ALA A 288 -21.99 -7.46 -17.37
N THR A 289 -22.63 -7.98 -16.30
CA THR A 289 -22.60 -9.41 -15.96
C THR A 289 -23.99 -10.04 -15.84
N GLY A 290 -25.04 -9.22 -15.90
CA GLY A 290 -26.42 -9.64 -15.63
C GLY A 290 -26.70 -9.82 -14.12
N GLY A 291 -28.00 -9.95 -13.79
CA GLY A 291 -28.46 -10.09 -12.42
C GLY A 291 -28.66 -8.76 -11.66
N THR A 292 -29.21 -8.84 -10.46
CA THR A 292 -29.51 -7.67 -9.62
C THR A 292 -28.41 -7.46 -8.58
N PRO A 293 -27.73 -6.30 -8.56
CA PRO A 293 -26.74 -5.99 -7.55
C PRO A 293 -27.36 -5.92 -6.15
N LYS A 294 -26.65 -6.47 -5.17
CA LYS A 294 -26.95 -6.29 -3.75
C LYS A 294 -26.13 -5.12 -3.23
N ARG A 295 -26.78 -4.16 -2.58
CA ARG A 295 -26.14 -2.97 -2.00
C ARG A 295 -26.38 -2.97 -0.51
N GLY A 296 -25.36 -2.51 0.21
CA GLY A 296 -25.40 -2.38 1.66
C GLY A 296 -24.63 -1.15 2.12
N VAL A 297 -24.94 -0.74 3.32
CA VAL A 297 -24.16 0.22 4.08
C VAL A 297 -23.89 -0.35 5.46
N SER A 298 -22.64 -0.24 5.90
CA SER A 298 -22.21 -0.79 7.19
C SER A 298 -21.25 0.13 7.89
N ALA A 299 -21.31 0.15 9.23
CA ALA A 299 -20.31 0.74 10.09
C ALA A 299 -19.81 -0.31 11.08
N ILE A 300 -18.50 -0.40 11.25
CA ILE A 300 -17.86 -1.24 12.26
C ILE A 300 -16.76 -0.46 12.96
N GLY A 301 -16.52 -0.76 14.21
CA GLY A 301 -15.46 -0.10 14.95
C GLY A 301 -15.18 -0.73 16.30
N LEU A 302 -14.25 -0.09 17.00
CA LEU A 302 -13.79 -0.47 18.32
C LEU A 302 -13.78 0.76 19.22
N TYR A 303 -14.11 0.55 20.48
CA TYR A 303 -14.02 1.54 21.53
C TYR A 303 -13.18 1.00 22.69
N PHE A 304 -12.22 1.81 23.18
CA PHE A 304 -11.44 1.51 24.36
C PHE A 304 -12.20 1.93 25.62
N GLY A 305 -13.27 1.24 25.90
CA GLY A 305 -14.19 1.41 27.01
C GLY A 305 -15.28 0.35 26.98
N PRO A 306 -16.19 0.35 27.96
CA PRO A 306 -17.23 -0.66 28.06
C PRO A 306 -18.39 -0.41 27.06
N SER A 307 -19.13 -1.47 26.75
CA SER A 307 -20.17 -1.46 25.71
C SER A 307 -21.33 -0.53 26.02
N HIS A 308 -21.64 -0.26 27.28
CA HIS A 308 -22.70 0.69 27.62
C HIS A 308 -22.35 2.13 27.26
N GLU A 309 -21.10 2.58 27.50
CA GLU A 309 -20.62 3.90 27.06
C GLU A 309 -20.60 3.98 25.51
N LEU A 310 -20.19 2.88 24.85
CA LEU A 310 -20.22 2.81 23.40
C LEU A 310 -21.65 2.97 22.86
N ALA A 311 -22.63 2.37 23.51
CA ALA A 311 -24.04 2.51 23.11
C ALA A 311 -24.54 3.96 23.22
N GLU A 312 -24.12 4.69 24.26
CA GLU A 312 -24.42 6.10 24.42
C GLU A 312 -23.76 6.94 23.33
N LEU A 313 -22.50 6.68 22.98
CA LEU A 313 -21.81 7.36 21.88
C LEU A 313 -22.49 7.11 20.52
N LEU A 314 -23.02 5.90 20.30
CA LEU A 314 -23.68 5.54 19.05
C LEU A 314 -25.15 6.00 18.98
N ALA A 315 -25.76 6.45 20.08
CA ALA A 315 -27.17 6.83 20.13
C ALA A 315 -27.59 7.84 19.04
N PRO A 316 -26.83 8.90 18.70
CA PRO A 316 -27.18 9.80 17.62
C PRO A 316 -27.26 9.12 16.24
N VAL A 317 -26.36 8.16 15.97
CA VAL A 317 -26.34 7.40 14.72
C VAL A 317 -27.55 6.49 14.63
N LEU A 318 -27.90 5.82 15.74
CA LEU A 318 -29.08 4.95 15.83
C LEU A 318 -30.39 5.75 15.68
N ALA A 319 -30.44 6.96 16.22
CA ALA A 319 -31.61 7.86 16.09
C ALA A 319 -31.78 8.41 14.65
N ALA A 320 -30.69 8.71 13.96
CA ALA A 320 -30.74 9.22 12.59
C ALA A 320 -31.15 8.16 11.56
N ALA A 321 -30.72 6.93 11.75
CA ALA A 321 -31.04 5.79 10.89
C ALA A 321 -31.05 4.48 11.69
N TRP A 322 -32.23 3.82 11.78
CA TRP A 322 -32.33 2.57 12.49
C TRP A 322 -31.68 1.41 11.70
N PRO A 323 -30.67 0.71 12.26
CA PRO A 323 -30.00 -0.36 11.57
C PRO A 323 -30.85 -1.64 11.50
N SER A 324 -30.67 -2.44 10.46
CA SER A 324 -31.22 -3.79 10.34
C SER A 324 -30.41 -4.84 11.11
N VAL A 325 -29.10 -4.56 11.33
CA VAL A 325 -28.22 -5.33 12.19
C VAL A 325 -27.55 -4.39 13.17
N GLN A 326 -27.64 -4.73 14.46
CA GLN A 326 -26.98 -3.99 15.53
C GLN A 326 -26.29 -4.98 16.46
N VAL A 327 -24.98 -4.87 16.57
CA VAL A 327 -24.13 -5.59 17.53
C VAL A 327 -23.34 -4.55 18.28
N ILE A 328 -23.40 -4.54 19.62
CA ILE A 328 -22.57 -3.73 20.52
C ILE A 328 -22.23 -4.64 21.69
N GLU A 329 -20.95 -4.94 21.89
CA GLU A 329 -20.56 -5.96 22.85
C GLU A 329 -19.14 -5.77 23.38
N ASP A 330 -18.90 -6.19 24.62
CA ASP A 330 -17.56 -6.25 25.21
C ASP A 330 -16.80 -7.47 24.73
N ARG A 331 -15.51 -7.31 24.50
CA ARG A 331 -14.61 -8.39 24.08
C ARG A 331 -13.21 -8.18 24.66
N THR A 332 -12.48 -9.27 24.85
CA THR A 332 -11.03 -9.15 25.03
C THR A 332 -10.42 -8.54 23.77
N TYR A 333 -9.32 -7.82 23.90
CA TYR A 333 -8.65 -7.14 22.80
C TYR A 333 -8.45 -8.04 21.56
N LEU A 334 -7.93 -9.26 21.76
CA LEU A 334 -7.69 -10.18 20.64
C LEU A 334 -8.96 -10.72 20.00
N ALA A 335 -10.00 -10.96 20.80
CA ALA A 335 -11.31 -11.35 20.27
C ALA A 335 -11.96 -10.23 19.45
N ALA A 336 -11.76 -8.97 19.87
CA ALA A 336 -12.17 -7.79 19.11
C ALA A 336 -11.43 -7.70 17.77
N MET A 337 -10.09 -7.86 17.77
CA MET A 337 -9.31 -7.85 16.53
C MET A 337 -9.72 -8.98 15.59
N ALA A 338 -10.05 -10.15 16.10
CA ALA A 338 -10.55 -11.28 15.31
C ALA A 338 -11.95 -10.99 14.72
N ALA A 339 -12.85 -10.38 15.50
CA ALA A 339 -14.20 -10.00 15.03
C ALA A 339 -14.17 -8.91 13.95
N LEU A 340 -13.23 -7.98 14.05
CA LEU A 340 -13.04 -6.87 13.11
C LEU A 340 -12.12 -7.24 11.92
N ALA A 341 -11.59 -8.45 11.88
CA ALA A 341 -10.69 -8.90 10.83
C ALA A 341 -11.35 -8.84 9.45
N GLY A 342 -10.65 -8.30 8.46
CA GLY A 342 -11.08 -8.30 7.07
C GLY A 342 -10.66 -9.58 6.38
N ASN A 343 -11.61 -10.39 5.97
CA ASN A 343 -11.37 -11.69 5.33
C ASN A 343 -11.94 -11.79 3.91
N VAL A 344 -12.04 -10.69 3.19
CA VAL A 344 -12.51 -10.77 1.80
C VAL A 344 -11.40 -11.37 0.93
N PRO A 345 -11.62 -12.54 0.32
CA PRO A 345 -10.66 -13.13 -0.60
C PRO A 345 -10.71 -12.35 -1.92
N PHE A 346 -9.92 -11.28 -2.02
CA PHE A 346 -9.75 -10.61 -3.29
C PHE A 346 -9.02 -11.55 -4.26
N ASP A 347 -9.51 -11.61 -5.49
CA ASP A 347 -8.81 -12.27 -6.58
C ASP A 347 -7.99 -11.21 -7.34
N ARG A 348 -8.67 -10.35 -8.09
CA ARG A 348 -8.10 -9.20 -8.77
C ARG A 348 -8.85 -7.96 -8.35
N PHE A 349 -8.13 -6.89 -8.11
CA PHE A 349 -8.76 -5.64 -7.69
C PHE A 349 -7.96 -4.41 -8.15
N ALA A 350 -8.63 -3.28 -8.13
CA ALA A 350 -8.04 -1.95 -8.19
C ALA A 350 -8.64 -1.09 -7.08
N SER A 351 -7.81 -0.23 -6.52
CA SER A 351 -8.18 0.70 -5.45
C SER A 351 -7.63 2.09 -5.74
N LYS A 352 -8.35 3.10 -5.29
CA LYS A 352 -7.95 4.50 -5.28
C LYS A 352 -8.30 5.10 -3.94
N SER A 353 -7.35 5.81 -3.33
CA SER A 353 -7.57 6.44 -2.03
C SER A 353 -7.44 7.94 -2.08
N ARG A 354 -8.09 8.60 -1.12
CA ARG A 354 -8.05 10.05 -0.92
C ARG A 354 -8.20 10.37 0.56
N PHE A 355 -7.44 11.33 1.06
CA PHE A 355 -7.68 11.88 2.38
C PHE A 355 -8.74 13.00 2.31
N LEU A 356 -9.54 13.10 3.37
CA LEU A 356 -10.57 14.11 3.55
C LEU A 356 -10.22 14.92 4.79
N ASP A 357 -10.31 16.24 4.70
CA ASP A 357 -10.04 17.14 5.83
C ASP A 357 -11.25 17.28 6.76
N GLY A 358 -12.42 16.80 6.36
CA GLY A 358 -13.68 16.78 7.11
C GLY A 358 -14.65 15.74 6.57
N PRO A 359 -15.87 15.67 7.12
CA PRO A 359 -16.95 14.85 6.60
C PRO A 359 -17.29 15.15 5.13
N LEU A 360 -17.71 14.15 4.38
CA LEU A 360 -18.28 14.36 3.04
C LEU A 360 -19.58 15.17 3.19
N PRO A 361 -19.73 16.29 2.49
CA PRO A 361 -20.99 17.03 2.49
C PRO A 361 -22.10 16.23 1.78
N GLY A 362 -23.36 16.58 1.98
CA GLY A 362 -24.51 15.90 1.38
C GLY A 362 -24.36 15.66 -0.13
N ALA A 363 -23.85 16.64 -0.90
CA ALA A 363 -23.58 16.48 -2.33
C ALA A 363 -22.50 15.41 -2.62
N GLY A 364 -21.52 15.25 -1.73
CA GLY A 364 -20.51 14.19 -1.81
C GLY A 364 -21.11 12.82 -1.51
N ILE A 365 -21.96 12.73 -0.49
CA ILE A 365 -22.70 11.50 -0.12
C ILE A 365 -23.61 11.07 -1.27
N ASP A 366 -24.40 12.00 -1.84
CA ASP A 366 -25.28 11.73 -2.98
C ASP A 366 -24.48 11.26 -4.21
N THR A 367 -23.31 11.85 -4.41
CA THR A 367 -22.40 11.42 -5.49
C THR A 367 -21.93 10.00 -5.26
N ALA A 368 -21.50 9.66 -4.05
CA ALA A 368 -21.08 8.30 -3.68
C ALA A 368 -22.22 7.28 -3.89
N VAL A 369 -23.44 7.60 -3.42
CA VAL A 369 -24.63 6.75 -3.60
C VAL A 369 -24.89 6.49 -5.09
N ARG A 370 -24.98 7.56 -5.91
CA ARG A 370 -25.22 7.42 -7.36
C ARG A 370 -24.16 6.57 -8.06
N TRP A 371 -22.90 6.65 -7.66
CA TRP A 371 -21.84 5.86 -8.26
C TRP A 371 -21.90 4.39 -7.88
N ILE A 372 -22.23 4.06 -6.62
CA ILE A 372 -22.47 2.67 -6.20
C ILE A 372 -23.65 2.07 -6.97
N GLU A 373 -24.71 2.83 -7.21
CA GLU A 373 -25.89 2.37 -7.99
C GLU A 373 -25.55 2.06 -9.45
N ARG A 374 -24.53 2.70 -10.01
CA ARG A 374 -24.06 2.54 -11.39
C ARG A 374 -22.93 1.54 -11.56
N TRP A 375 -22.57 0.80 -10.50
CA TRP A 375 -21.51 -0.18 -10.60
C TRP A 375 -21.81 -1.22 -11.69
N PRO A 376 -20.85 -1.51 -12.62
CA PRO A 376 -21.13 -2.35 -13.81
C PRO A 376 -21.32 -3.83 -13.48
N GLY A 377 -20.86 -4.30 -12.33
CA GLY A 377 -20.90 -5.72 -11.98
C GLY A 377 -19.58 -6.44 -12.30
N SER A 378 -19.34 -7.53 -11.55
CA SER A 378 -18.25 -8.47 -11.80
C SER A 378 -18.61 -9.86 -11.27
N SER A 379 -17.83 -10.88 -11.64
CA SER A 379 -18.01 -12.23 -11.11
C SER A 379 -17.40 -12.43 -9.71
N ASN A 380 -16.76 -11.42 -9.14
CA ASN A 380 -16.16 -11.51 -7.82
C ASN A 380 -17.20 -11.21 -6.73
N PRO A 381 -17.39 -12.08 -5.73
CA PRO A 381 -18.33 -11.83 -4.64
C PRO A 381 -17.93 -10.63 -3.75
N GLY A 382 -16.67 -10.19 -3.80
CA GLY A 382 -16.22 -8.98 -3.10
C GLY A 382 -16.78 -7.68 -3.69
N GLY A 383 -17.21 -7.69 -4.97
CA GLY A 383 -17.88 -6.58 -5.61
C GLY A 383 -17.05 -5.31 -5.69
N ALA A 384 -17.65 -4.19 -5.28
CA ALA A 384 -17.02 -2.87 -5.22
C ALA A 384 -17.53 -2.10 -4.00
N GLY A 385 -16.85 -1.02 -3.66
CA GLY A 385 -17.27 -0.21 -2.51
C GLY A 385 -16.55 1.12 -2.39
N ILE A 386 -17.08 1.92 -1.47
CA ILE A 386 -16.47 3.15 -0.96
C ILE A 386 -16.42 3.00 0.55
N THR A 387 -15.25 3.17 1.12
CA THR A 387 -15.03 3.04 2.57
C THR A 387 -14.36 4.30 3.11
N LEU A 388 -14.90 4.84 4.19
CA LEU A 388 -14.27 5.88 4.99
C LEU A 388 -13.73 5.25 6.27
N PHE A 389 -12.46 5.46 6.52
CA PHE A 389 -11.81 5.12 7.79
C PHE A 389 -11.65 6.40 8.58
N ALA A 390 -12.21 6.47 9.77
CA ALA A 390 -12.03 7.59 10.66
C ALA A 390 -10.54 7.76 10.99
N TRP A 391 -10.03 8.94 10.75
CA TRP A 391 -8.65 9.35 11.01
C TRP A 391 -8.59 10.22 12.28
N GLY A 392 -7.54 10.99 12.50
CA GLY A 392 -7.46 11.88 13.67
C GLY A 392 -6.90 11.21 14.91
N GLY A 393 -7.17 11.77 16.08
CA GLY A 393 -6.64 11.31 17.35
C GLY A 393 -5.11 11.28 17.39
N ALA A 394 -4.54 10.25 17.98
CA ALA A 394 -3.09 10.08 18.10
C ALA A 394 -2.35 10.12 16.75
N ILE A 395 -3.01 9.83 15.63
CA ILE A 395 -2.42 9.97 14.30
C ILE A 395 -2.08 11.43 14.02
N ASN A 396 -3.01 12.35 14.31
CA ASN A 396 -2.90 13.78 14.01
C ASN A 396 -2.10 14.55 15.07
N GLN A 397 -1.77 13.92 16.22
CA GLN A 397 -0.91 14.51 17.25
C GLN A 397 0.58 14.47 16.85
N VAL A 398 0.94 13.70 15.84
CA VAL A 398 2.31 13.63 15.30
C VAL A 398 2.46 14.68 14.19
N ALA A 399 3.50 15.52 14.27
CA ALA A 399 3.76 16.53 13.23
C ALA A 399 4.01 15.87 11.85
N PRO A 400 3.58 16.47 10.73
CA PRO A 400 3.70 15.90 9.40
C PRO A 400 5.13 15.58 8.94
N ASP A 401 6.14 16.25 9.49
CA ASP A 401 7.56 16.09 9.21
C ASP A 401 8.33 15.26 10.26
N ALA A 402 7.69 14.93 11.39
CA ALA A 402 8.30 14.13 12.45
C ALA A 402 8.62 12.69 11.99
N THR A 403 7.85 12.18 11.05
CA THR A 403 8.06 10.90 10.37
C THR A 403 7.94 11.10 8.85
N ALA A 404 8.29 10.11 8.05
CA ALA A 404 8.10 10.19 6.60
C ALA A 404 6.62 10.14 6.16
N PHE A 405 5.72 9.72 7.04
CA PHE A 405 4.28 9.73 6.80
C PHE A 405 3.70 11.13 6.98
N VAL A 406 3.26 11.75 5.89
CA VAL A 406 2.90 13.18 5.85
C VAL A 406 1.43 13.46 6.23
N HIS A 407 0.53 12.47 6.13
CA HIS A 407 -0.92 12.67 6.24
C HIS A 407 -1.38 12.70 7.71
N ARG A 408 -1.10 13.81 8.39
CA ARG A 408 -1.30 13.99 9.84
C ARG A 408 -2.41 15.00 10.19
N GLY A 409 -3.15 15.51 9.20
CA GLY A 409 -4.21 16.50 9.42
C GLY A 409 -5.58 16.09 8.90
N ALA A 410 -5.74 14.87 8.41
CA ALA A 410 -6.99 14.41 7.83
C ALA A 410 -8.03 14.04 8.90
N ALA A 411 -9.31 14.11 8.53
CA ALA A 411 -10.43 13.58 9.31
C ALA A 411 -10.80 12.15 8.90
N PHE A 412 -10.66 11.84 7.61
CA PHE A 412 -10.94 10.50 7.08
C PHE A 412 -9.94 10.09 5.99
N LEU A 413 -9.72 8.79 5.88
CA LEU A 413 -9.14 8.16 4.71
C LEU A 413 -10.27 7.47 3.94
N MET A 414 -10.52 7.91 2.72
CA MET A 414 -11.47 7.28 1.80
C MET A 414 -10.73 6.31 0.89
N ASP A 415 -11.24 5.07 0.79
CA ASP A 415 -10.83 4.05 -0.17
C ASP A 415 -12.01 3.70 -1.07
N SER A 416 -11.76 3.67 -2.37
CA SER A 416 -12.71 3.22 -3.38
C SER A 416 -12.10 2.04 -4.11
N GLU A 417 -12.80 0.92 -4.17
CA GLU A 417 -12.28 -0.29 -4.78
C GLU A 417 -13.29 -1.00 -5.68
N THR A 418 -12.79 -1.77 -6.64
CA THR A 418 -13.57 -2.72 -7.43
C THR A 418 -12.78 -3.99 -7.63
N THR A 419 -13.46 -5.11 -7.67
CA THR A 419 -12.87 -6.45 -7.75
C THR A 419 -13.41 -7.21 -8.95
N TRP A 420 -12.63 -8.18 -9.44
CA TRP A 420 -13.03 -9.11 -10.50
C TRP A 420 -12.27 -10.42 -10.40
N THR A 421 -12.65 -11.43 -11.20
CA THR A 421 -11.95 -12.72 -11.27
C THR A 421 -11.34 -12.95 -12.68
N ALA A 422 -10.66 -14.07 -12.84
CA ALA A 422 -10.17 -14.50 -14.16
C ALA A 422 -11.28 -14.84 -15.16
N ARG A 423 -12.51 -15.01 -14.71
CA ARG A 423 -13.67 -15.32 -15.54
C ARG A 423 -14.29 -14.10 -16.21
N ASP A 424 -14.02 -12.91 -15.67
CA ASP A 424 -14.53 -11.66 -16.23
C ASP A 424 -13.80 -11.34 -17.53
N SER A 425 -14.57 -11.03 -18.56
CA SER A 425 -14.05 -10.66 -19.87
C SER A 425 -13.33 -9.29 -19.84
N PRO A 426 -12.43 -9.02 -20.80
CA PRO A 426 -11.77 -7.71 -20.86
C PRO A 426 -12.72 -6.50 -20.87
N PRO A 427 -13.90 -6.51 -21.55
CA PRO A 427 -14.87 -5.42 -21.43
C PRO A 427 -15.42 -5.21 -20.02
N VAL A 428 -15.71 -6.29 -19.27
CA VAL A 428 -16.17 -6.19 -17.87
C VAL A 428 -15.08 -5.57 -16.99
N VAL A 429 -13.83 -5.99 -17.17
CA VAL A 429 -12.68 -5.43 -16.44
C VAL A 429 -12.50 -3.94 -16.78
N SER A 430 -12.58 -3.56 -18.07
CA SER A 430 -12.48 -2.16 -18.49
C SER A 430 -13.58 -1.32 -17.86
N ALA A 431 -14.84 -1.76 -17.94
CA ALA A 431 -15.98 -1.05 -17.34
C ALA A 431 -15.80 -0.81 -15.83
N ASN A 432 -15.24 -1.80 -15.11
CA ASN A 432 -14.95 -1.66 -13.68
C ASN A 432 -13.84 -0.64 -13.40
N LEU A 433 -12.78 -0.63 -14.22
CA LEU A 433 -11.69 0.36 -14.07
C LEU A 433 -12.14 1.78 -14.44
N ASP A 434 -12.99 1.92 -15.45
CA ASP A 434 -13.58 3.20 -15.87
C ASP A 434 -14.55 3.72 -14.81
N TRP A 435 -15.37 2.84 -14.23
CA TRP A 435 -16.23 3.15 -13.09
C TRP A 435 -15.42 3.66 -11.90
N LEU A 436 -14.37 2.94 -11.50
CA LEU A 436 -13.51 3.34 -10.37
C LEU A 436 -12.83 4.69 -10.63
N SER A 437 -12.36 4.90 -11.86
CA SER A 437 -11.74 6.17 -12.25
C SER A 437 -12.75 7.31 -12.25
N GLY A 438 -13.93 7.09 -12.79
CA GLY A 438 -15.02 8.08 -12.81
C GLY A 438 -15.48 8.46 -11.39
N LEU A 439 -15.69 7.47 -10.52
CA LEU A 439 -16.00 7.67 -9.11
C LEU A 439 -14.94 8.54 -8.41
N TYR A 440 -13.65 8.18 -8.58
CA TYR A 440 -12.54 8.91 -7.98
C TYR A 440 -12.50 10.38 -8.41
N HIS A 441 -12.78 10.66 -9.70
CA HIS A 441 -12.85 12.04 -10.22
C HIS A 441 -14.11 12.76 -9.76
N ALA A 442 -15.25 12.09 -9.70
CA ALA A 442 -16.50 12.69 -9.25
C ALA A 442 -16.45 13.13 -7.76
N LEU A 443 -15.69 12.40 -6.94
CA LEU A 443 -15.46 12.74 -5.53
C LEU A 443 -14.29 13.70 -5.30
N ALA A 444 -13.56 14.10 -6.35
CA ALA A 444 -12.40 15.00 -6.23
C ALA A 444 -12.72 16.37 -5.58
N PRO A 445 -13.88 17.01 -5.86
CA PRO A 445 -14.22 18.29 -5.23
C PRO A 445 -14.39 18.22 -3.70
N PHE A 446 -14.59 17.04 -3.15
CA PHE A 446 -14.92 16.82 -1.73
C PHE A 446 -13.76 16.32 -0.89
N GLY A 447 -12.54 16.28 -1.43
CA GLY A 447 -11.39 15.79 -0.70
C GLY A 447 -10.06 16.36 -1.21
N THR A 448 -8.99 16.00 -0.56
CA THR A 448 -7.63 16.49 -0.88
C THR A 448 -7.05 15.79 -2.11
N LEU A 449 -5.88 16.26 -2.58
CA LEU A 449 -5.07 15.53 -3.58
C LEU A 449 -4.18 14.46 -2.96
N GLN A 450 -4.21 14.32 -1.63
CA GLN A 450 -3.39 13.36 -0.90
C GLN A 450 -3.98 11.94 -0.99
N ALA A 451 -3.11 10.94 -1.06
CA ALA A 451 -3.48 9.54 -1.13
C ALA A 451 -2.58 8.68 -0.24
N TYR A 452 -3.06 7.50 0.14
CA TYR A 452 -2.33 6.61 1.03
C TYR A 452 -1.40 5.68 0.24
N GLN A 453 -0.10 5.75 0.50
CA GLN A 453 0.92 5.00 -0.25
C GLN A 453 0.85 3.48 -0.10
N ASN A 454 0.14 2.94 0.91
CA ASN A 454 -0.11 1.50 0.99
C ASN A 454 -1.35 1.06 0.15
N PHE A 455 -2.23 1.99 -0.22
CA PHE A 455 -3.29 1.79 -1.22
C PHE A 455 -2.80 2.26 -2.59
N ILE A 456 -1.64 1.75 -2.99
CA ILE A 456 -0.89 2.25 -4.13
C ILE A 456 -1.70 2.08 -5.43
N ASP A 457 -1.92 3.18 -6.14
CA ASP A 457 -2.60 3.23 -7.44
C ASP A 457 -1.57 3.46 -8.56
N PRO A 458 -1.29 2.46 -9.41
CA PRO A 458 -0.36 2.63 -10.53
C PRO A 458 -0.79 3.67 -11.56
N ALA A 459 -2.08 4.05 -11.60
CA ALA A 459 -2.61 5.07 -12.51
C ALA A 459 -2.52 6.51 -11.95
N LEU A 460 -2.15 6.69 -10.68
CA LEU A 460 -2.00 8.01 -10.06
C LEU A 460 -0.76 8.72 -10.63
N ARG A 461 -0.96 9.77 -11.42
CA ARG A 461 0.12 10.50 -12.11
C ARG A 461 0.97 11.30 -11.12
N ASP A 462 0.33 12.07 -10.24
CA ASP A 462 1.00 12.95 -9.28
C ASP A 462 1.30 12.26 -7.94
N TRP A 463 1.55 10.94 -8.00
CA TRP A 463 1.76 10.11 -6.83
C TRP A 463 2.86 10.62 -5.88
N LYS A 464 3.87 11.29 -6.39
CA LYS A 464 4.97 11.84 -5.58
C LYS A 464 4.45 12.84 -4.56
N THR A 465 3.64 13.79 -5.02
CA THR A 465 3.00 14.79 -4.17
C THR A 465 1.87 14.17 -3.34
N ALA A 466 1.08 13.29 -3.95
CA ALA A 466 -0.06 12.67 -3.27
C ALA A 466 0.37 11.77 -2.10
N TYR A 467 1.47 11.02 -2.23
CA TYR A 467 1.94 10.10 -1.19
C TYR A 467 2.88 10.76 -0.17
N TYR A 468 3.71 11.71 -0.59
CA TYR A 468 4.83 12.19 0.23
C TYR A 468 4.79 13.69 0.52
N GLY A 469 4.00 14.47 -0.22
CA GLY A 469 3.86 15.91 0.01
C GLY A 469 5.19 16.63 0.20
N ALA A 470 5.29 17.39 1.27
CA ALA A 470 6.50 18.16 1.64
C ALA A 470 7.69 17.27 2.08
N ASN A 471 7.46 15.99 2.39
CA ASN A 471 8.50 15.07 2.83
C ASN A 471 9.33 14.47 1.67
N LEU A 472 8.87 14.60 0.43
CA LEU A 472 9.53 14.03 -0.75
C LEU A 472 11.01 14.49 -0.92
N PRO A 473 11.38 15.75 -0.74
CA PRO A 473 12.79 16.17 -0.87
C PRO A 473 13.71 15.46 0.14
N ARG A 474 13.27 15.30 1.38
CA ARG A 474 14.03 14.60 2.42
C ARG A 474 14.13 13.10 2.12
N LEU A 475 13.04 12.46 1.66
CA LEU A 475 13.06 11.06 1.19
C LEU A 475 14.04 10.86 0.03
N THR A 476 14.07 11.80 -0.93
CA THR A 476 15.01 11.77 -2.06
C THR A 476 16.48 11.88 -1.59
N ALA A 477 16.76 12.69 -0.56
CA ALA A 477 18.10 12.77 0.02
C ALA A 477 18.50 11.45 0.70
N VAL A 478 17.59 10.82 1.45
CA VAL A 478 17.81 9.50 2.06
C VAL A 478 18.02 8.44 0.97
N LYS A 479 17.22 8.42 -0.08
CA LYS A 479 17.36 7.50 -1.22
C LYS A 479 18.76 7.60 -1.82
N ARG A 480 19.21 8.79 -2.13
CA ARG A 480 20.55 9.05 -2.70
C ARG A 480 21.68 8.59 -1.78
N ARG A 481 21.50 8.68 -0.46
CA ARG A 481 22.52 8.27 0.52
C ARG A 481 22.63 6.75 0.65
N TYR A 482 21.51 6.03 0.70
CA TYR A 482 21.50 4.61 1.01
C TYR A 482 21.32 3.69 -0.21
N ASP A 483 20.88 4.23 -1.33
CA ASP A 483 20.73 3.54 -2.60
C ASP A 483 21.14 4.43 -3.79
N PRO A 484 22.41 4.88 -3.84
CA PRO A 484 22.90 5.82 -4.86
C PRO A 484 22.84 5.28 -6.28
N ASP A 485 22.80 3.95 -6.45
CA ASP A 485 22.72 3.28 -7.75
C ASP A 485 21.28 2.99 -8.18
N ASP A 486 20.28 3.45 -7.42
CA ASP A 486 18.85 3.19 -7.62
C ASP A 486 18.55 1.69 -7.84
N ALA A 487 19.15 0.84 -7.00
CA ALA A 487 18.95 -0.61 -7.07
C ALA A 487 17.53 -1.02 -6.64
N PHE A 488 16.96 -0.32 -5.67
CA PHE A 488 15.58 -0.48 -5.20
C PHE A 488 14.64 0.40 -6.01
N ARG A 489 14.26 -0.07 -7.20
CA ARG A 489 13.48 0.69 -8.16
C ARG A 489 12.22 -0.03 -8.61
N PHE A 490 11.10 0.67 -8.58
CA PHE A 490 9.82 0.33 -9.18
C PHE A 490 9.14 1.60 -9.70
N ALA A 491 8.00 1.48 -10.40
CA ALA A 491 7.40 2.62 -11.13
C ALA A 491 7.09 3.83 -10.24
N GLN A 492 6.74 3.60 -8.97
CA GLN A 492 6.44 4.66 -8.00
C GLN A 492 7.41 4.63 -6.80
N SER A 493 8.66 4.22 -7.00
CA SER A 493 9.70 4.33 -5.97
C SER A 493 10.14 5.78 -5.76
N VAL A 494 10.55 6.09 -4.54
CA VAL A 494 11.15 7.39 -4.21
C VAL A 494 12.34 7.64 -5.17
N PRO A 495 12.36 8.76 -5.90
CA PRO A 495 13.42 9.03 -6.87
C PRO A 495 14.72 9.43 -6.18
N GLU A 496 15.87 9.14 -6.78
CA GLU A 496 17.18 9.62 -6.32
C GLU A 496 17.42 11.12 -6.58
N ARG A 497 16.65 11.70 -7.52
CA ARG A 497 16.71 13.12 -7.89
C ARG A 497 15.31 13.65 -8.16
N LEU A 498 15.02 14.82 -7.66
CA LEU A 498 13.81 15.52 -8.03
C LEU A 498 13.94 16.06 -9.47
N PRO A 499 12.85 16.06 -10.26
CA PRO A 499 12.85 16.77 -11.54
C PRO A 499 13.22 18.24 -11.27
N ARG A 500 14.09 18.82 -12.14
CA ARG A 500 14.32 20.26 -12.11
C ARG A 500 12.97 20.95 -12.28
N ARG A 501 12.64 21.89 -11.39
CA ARG A 501 11.51 22.77 -11.65
C ARG A 501 11.81 23.42 -12.99
N SER A 502 10.97 23.18 -14.00
CA SER A 502 10.97 24.04 -15.18
C SER A 502 10.71 25.45 -14.66
N ALA A 503 11.64 26.36 -14.87
CA ALA A 503 11.40 27.77 -14.64
C ALA A 503 10.16 28.11 -15.48
N ALA A 504 9.06 28.45 -14.79
CA ALA A 504 7.84 28.94 -15.40
C ALA A 504 8.03 30.39 -15.81
#